data_37b43243f64787fb8f1fea40b43daa78
#
_entry.id   37b43243f64787fb8f1fea40b43daa78
#
_cell.length_a   1.000
_cell.length_b   1.000
_cell.length_c   1.000
_cell.angle_alpha   90.00
_cell.angle_beta   90.00
_cell.angle_gamma   90.00
#
_symmetry.space_group_name_H-M   'P 1'
#
loop_
_entity.id
_entity.type
_entity.pdbx_description
1 polymer ?
#
loop_
_entity_poly.entity_id
_entity_poly.type
_entity_poly.pdbx_seq_one_letter_code
_entity_poly.pdbx_strand_id
1 'polypeptide(L)'
;MNLCKKVNLIYAGEHQITKPSLKLMVEYLGIPIRYVNEMPEHDILITVDCQYEGGNITSMPVKKVAMVDHHPICVKTDEWCFIFPEFGSCCTVVWELLLEAGYPVNENWQVATALYYGLYSDTSSLSEIYYPADRQMRDSLRINRECLDEMIHANLQREDLEIAGEALTHYYY
;
A
#
# COMPACT_ATOMS: atom_id res chain seq x y z
N MET A 1 18.31 -16.43 16.13
CA MET A 1 18.43 -15.29 17.06
C MET A 1 17.29 -14.33 16.73
N ASN A 2 16.16 -14.38 17.46
CA ASN A 2 15.03 -13.47 17.23
C ASN A 2 15.41 -12.08 17.76
N LEU A 3 15.86 -11.22 16.87
CA LEU A 3 16.03 -9.80 17.18
C LEU A 3 14.63 -9.16 17.18
N CYS A 4 13.97 -9.16 18.33
CA CYS A 4 12.75 -8.37 18.52
C CYS A 4 13.11 -6.89 18.40
N LYS A 5 13.03 -6.36 17.16
CA LYS A 5 13.15 -4.92 16.92
C LYS A 5 11.79 -4.30 17.14
N LYS A 6 11.76 -3.15 17.82
CA LYS A 6 10.54 -2.36 17.94
C LYS A 6 10.28 -1.69 16.60
N VAL A 7 9.17 -2.02 15.95
CA VAL A 7 8.71 -1.39 14.72
C VAL A 7 7.56 -0.45 15.04
N ASN A 8 7.62 0.79 14.53
CA ASN A 8 6.52 1.73 14.57
C ASN A 8 6.01 1.90 13.13
N LEU A 9 4.79 1.50 12.88
CA LEU A 9 4.11 1.76 11.61
C LEU A 9 3.42 3.12 11.72
N ILE A 10 3.88 4.08 10.92
CA ILE A 10 3.43 5.47 11.00
C ILE A 10 3.14 6.03 9.62
N TYR A 11 2.31 7.05 9.58
CA TYR A 11 2.15 7.92 8.43
C TYR A 11 2.06 9.38 8.87
N ALA A 12 2.41 10.29 7.98
CA ALA A 12 2.40 11.73 8.19
C ALA A 12 1.85 12.43 6.95
N GLY A 13 1.73 13.75 6.99
CA GLY A 13 1.26 14.59 5.89
C GLY A 13 0.22 15.60 6.37
N GLU A 14 -0.33 16.38 5.44
CA GLU A 14 -1.32 17.41 5.78
C GLU A 14 -2.64 16.82 6.29
N HIS A 15 -2.98 15.61 5.86
CA HIS A 15 -4.26 14.99 6.15
C HIS A 15 -4.12 13.59 6.75
N GLN A 16 -5.00 13.26 7.67
CA GLN A 16 -5.17 11.89 8.14
C GLN A 16 -5.91 11.05 7.09
N ILE A 17 -5.83 9.72 7.24
CA ILE A 17 -6.58 8.79 6.38
C ILE A 17 -8.08 9.09 6.52
N THR A 18 -8.70 9.54 5.43
CA THR A 18 -10.14 9.87 5.35
C THR A 18 -10.91 8.90 4.47
N LYS A 19 -10.24 8.31 3.44
CA LYS A 19 -10.85 7.41 2.48
C LYS A 19 -11.51 6.20 3.18
N PRO A 20 -12.81 5.95 2.99
CA PRO A 20 -13.54 4.90 3.73
C PRO A 20 -12.91 3.51 3.59
N SER A 21 -12.50 3.12 2.37
CA SER A 21 -11.85 1.83 2.14
C SER A 21 -10.55 1.63 2.92
N LEU A 22 -9.74 2.71 3.07
CA LEU A 22 -8.49 2.64 3.84
C LEU A 22 -8.75 2.57 5.34
N LYS A 23 -9.77 3.28 5.84
CA LYS A 23 -10.19 3.15 7.24
C LYS A 23 -10.65 1.73 7.54
N LEU A 24 -11.48 1.18 6.66
CA LEU A 24 -11.98 -0.18 6.78
C LEU A 24 -10.85 -1.21 6.73
N MET A 25 -9.87 -1.02 5.82
CA MET A 25 -8.68 -1.86 5.74
C MET A 25 -7.88 -1.85 7.05
N VAL A 26 -7.63 -0.67 7.61
CA VAL A 26 -6.90 -0.53 8.88
C VAL A 26 -7.62 -1.27 10.01
N GLU A 27 -8.94 -1.13 10.09
CA GLU A 27 -9.78 -1.75 11.12
C GLU A 27 -9.86 -3.28 10.95
N TYR A 28 -10.28 -3.77 9.77
CA TYR A 28 -10.51 -5.19 9.52
C TYR A 28 -9.24 -6.04 9.55
N LEU A 29 -8.15 -5.48 9.06
CA LEU A 29 -6.88 -6.19 9.05
C LEU A 29 -6.07 -5.96 10.34
N GLY A 30 -6.57 -5.12 11.26
CA GLY A 30 -5.92 -4.83 12.53
C GLY A 30 -4.56 -4.16 12.38
N ILE A 31 -4.41 -3.26 11.40
CA ILE A 31 -3.12 -2.61 11.09
C ILE A 31 -2.78 -1.56 12.14
N PRO A 32 -1.68 -1.71 12.93
CA PRO A 32 -1.35 -0.80 14.02
C PRO A 32 -0.68 0.49 13.51
N ILE A 33 -1.21 1.07 12.42
CA ILE A 33 -0.70 2.31 11.85
C ILE A 33 -1.20 3.52 12.64
N ARG A 34 -0.36 4.53 12.80
CA ARG A 34 -0.73 5.76 13.49
C ARG A 34 -0.27 7.01 12.75
N TYR A 35 -1.09 8.04 12.81
CA TYR A 35 -0.72 9.36 12.33
C TYR A 35 0.25 10.04 13.30
N VAL A 36 1.27 10.71 12.75
CA VAL A 36 2.24 11.48 13.53
C VAL A 36 2.47 12.85 12.91
N ASN A 37 2.59 13.87 13.76
CA ASN A 37 2.99 15.22 13.35
C ASN A 37 4.50 15.38 13.35
N GLU A 38 5.19 14.59 14.17
CA GLU A 38 6.65 14.63 14.32
C GLU A 38 7.19 13.19 14.26
N MET A 39 8.38 13.06 13.66
CA MET A 39 9.03 11.76 13.56
C MET A 39 9.48 11.30 14.96
N PRO A 40 9.06 10.12 15.43
CA PRO A 40 9.58 9.56 16.66
C PRO A 40 11.05 9.20 16.52
N GLU A 41 11.80 9.17 17.63
CA GLU A 41 13.18 8.70 17.62
C GLU A 41 13.27 7.28 17.02
N HIS A 42 14.23 7.09 16.11
CA HIS A 42 14.42 5.85 15.37
C HIS A 42 15.89 5.65 14.98
N ASP A 43 16.27 4.42 14.74
CA ASP A 43 17.60 4.05 14.23
C ASP A 43 17.60 3.96 12.70
N ILE A 44 16.51 3.44 12.13
CA ILE A 44 16.32 3.25 10.69
C ILE A 44 14.90 3.71 10.33
N LEU A 45 14.80 4.51 9.29
CA LEU A 45 13.55 4.80 8.60
C LEU A 45 13.40 3.83 7.42
N ILE A 46 12.25 3.19 7.31
CA ILE A 46 11.89 2.43 6.11
C ILE A 46 10.73 3.17 5.45
N THR A 47 10.93 3.69 4.25
CA THR A 47 9.85 4.25 3.44
C THR A 47 9.25 3.16 2.55
N VAL A 48 7.93 3.19 2.40
CA VAL A 48 7.19 2.23 1.57
C VAL A 48 6.32 3.02 0.62
N ASP A 49 6.35 2.67 -0.66
CA ASP A 49 5.62 3.32 -1.75
C ASP A 49 6.02 4.80 -1.98
N CYS A 50 7.23 5.12 -1.57
CA CYS A 50 7.81 6.44 -1.78
C CYS A 50 9.33 6.40 -1.62
N GLN A 51 10.01 7.35 -2.28
CA GLN A 51 11.46 7.50 -2.20
C GLN A 51 11.80 8.68 -1.29
N TYR A 52 12.63 8.45 -0.28
CA TYR A 52 13.12 9.51 0.60
C TYR A 52 13.89 10.55 -0.22
N GLU A 53 13.59 11.84 -0.02
CA GLU A 53 14.07 12.96 -0.85
C GLU A 53 13.51 12.99 -2.29
N GLY A 54 12.59 12.12 -2.65
CA GLY A 54 11.94 12.10 -3.97
C GLY A 54 10.83 13.15 -4.16
N GLY A 55 10.58 13.98 -3.16
CA GLY A 55 9.62 15.10 -3.22
C GLY A 55 8.20 14.75 -2.77
N ASN A 56 7.87 13.50 -2.57
CA ASN A 56 6.56 13.02 -2.11
C ASN A 56 6.50 12.64 -0.62
N ILE A 57 7.58 12.89 0.11
CA ILE A 57 7.67 12.68 1.56
C ILE A 57 8.33 13.90 2.22
N THR A 58 7.86 14.26 3.40
CA THR A 58 8.48 15.33 4.18
C THR A 58 9.89 14.93 4.59
N SER A 59 10.88 15.74 4.20
CA SER A 59 12.27 15.53 4.61
C SER A 59 12.41 15.72 6.11
N MET A 60 13.01 14.74 6.76
CA MET A 60 13.26 14.75 8.22
C MET A 60 14.69 14.25 8.48
N PRO A 61 15.34 14.71 9.55
CA PRO A 61 16.65 14.20 9.91
C PRO A 61 16.60 12.69 10.21
N VAL A 62 17.32 11.89 9.44
CA VAL A 62 17.38 10.43 9.60
C VAL A 62 18.83 9.96 9.63
N LYS A 63 19.12 8.91 10.40
CA LYS A 63 20.46 8.32 10.48
C LYS A 63 20.70 7.33 9.33
N LYS A 64 19.67 6.57 8.98
CA LYS A 64 19.71 5.55 7.95
C LYS A 64 18.32 5.38 7.35
N VAL A 65 18.27 5.24 6.02
CA VAL A 65 17.02 5.04 5.28
C VAL A 65 17.12 3.71 4.52
N ALA A 66 16.01 2.98 4.48
CA ALA A 66 15.75 1.93 3.51
C ALA A 66 14.49 2.31 2.73
N MET A 67 14.47 2.01 1.45
CA MET A 67 13.36 2.35 0.56
C MET A 67 12.80 1.10 -0.10
N VAL A 68 11.48 0.96 -0.10
CA VAL A 68 10.75 -0.09 -0.83
C VAL A 68 9.73 0.61 -1.72
N ASP A 69 9.91 0.52 -3.04
CA ASP A 69 9.09 1.30 -3.97
C ASP A 69 9.00 0.66 -5.36
N HIS A 70 8.02 1.08 -6.17
CA HIS A 70 7.84 0.66 -7.55
C HIS A 70 7.81 1.82 -8.54
N HIS A 71 7.93 3.04 -8.09
CA HIS A 71 7.97 4.21 -8.95
C HIS A 71 9.32 4.36 -9.68
N PRO A 72 9.38 5.13 -10.79
CA PRO A 72 10.65 5.46 -11.44
C PRO A 72 11.66 6.04 -10.46
N ILE A 73 12.91 5.58 -10.56
CA ILE A 73 13.98 5.99 -9.64
C ILE A 73 14.28 7.47 -9.86
N CYS A 74 14.07 8.29 -8.82
CA CYS A 74 14.31 9.74 -8.84
C CYS A 74 15.33 10.20 -7.79
N VAL A 75 15.89 9.27 -7.00
CA VAL A 75 16.87 9.55 -5.95
C VAL A 75 18.13 8.70 -6.13
N LYS A 76 19.20 9.04 -5.40
CA LYS A 76 20.38 8.19 -5.34
C LYS A 76 20.09 6.92 -4.54
N THR A 77 20.39 5.78 -5.12
CA THR A 77 20.15 4.46 -4.53
C THR A 77 21.41 3.84 -3.94
N ASP A 78 21.25 2.97 -2.95
CA ASP A 78 22.28 2.12 -2.35
C ASP A 78 21.72 0.70 -2.11
N GLU A 79 22.45 -0.14 -1.37
CA GLU A 79 22.06 -1.51 -1.05
C GLU A 79 20.81 -1.65 -0.17
N TRP A 80 20.27 -0.54 0.35
CA TRP A 80 19.05 -0.49 1.17
C TRP A 80 17.82 -0.05 0.36
N CYS A 81 17.98 0.09 -0.96
CA CYS A 81 16.94 0.53 -1.86
C CYS A 81 16.41 -0.64 -2.68
N PHE A 82 15.18 -1.05 -2.37
CA PHE A 82 14.43 -2.10 -3.08
C PHE A 82 13.39 -1.42 -3.97
N ILE A 83 13.85 -0.83 -5.09
CA ILE A 83 13.01 -0.05 -6.01
C ILE A 83 12.96 -0.77 -7.34
N PHE A 84 11.76 -1.21 -7.74
CA PHE A 84 11.52 -2.03 -8.94
C PHE A 84 10.43 -1.42 -9.83
N PRO A 85 10.79 -0.49 -10.75
CA PRO A 85 9.82 0.18 -11.63
C PRO A 85 9.09 -0.75 -12.60
N GLU A 86 9.55 -1.99 -12.73
CA GLU A 86 8.93 -3.06 -13.51
C GLU A 86 7.80 -3.80 -12.77
N PHE A 87 7.36 -3.31 -11.63
CA PHE A 87 6.19 -3.85 -10.92
C PHE A 87 5.04 -2.84 -10.93
N GLY A 88 3.84 -3.32 -11.04
CA GLY A 88 2.63 -2.50 -11.09
C GLY A 88 2.18 -1.97 -9.74
N SER A 89 2.77 -2.48 -8.64
CA SER A 89 2.47 -2.06 -7.27
C SER A 89 3.65 -2.27 -6.34
N CYS A 90 3.82 -1.38 -5.38
CA CYS A 90 4.75 -1.58 -4.26
C CYS A 90 4.40 -2.84 -3.45
N CYS A 91 3.12 -3.24 -3.43
CA CYS A 91 2.70 -4.50 -2.80
C CYS A 91 3.35 -5.73 -3.44
N THR A 92 3.63 -5.71 -4.75
CA THR A 92 4.36 -6.78 -5.42
C THR A 92 5.81 -6.83 -4.98
N VAL A 93 6.46 -5.67 -4.80
CA VAL A 93 7.83 -5.60 -4.24
C VAL A 93 7.87 -6.20 -2.84
N VAL A 94 6.93 -5.81 -1.98
CA VAL A 94 6.84 -6.34 -0.60
C VAL A 94 6.58 -7.84 -0.61
N TRP A 95 5.72 -8.33 -1.49
CA TRP A 95 5.42 -9.75 -1.61
C TRP A 95 6.65 -10.57 -2.00
N GLU A 96 7.44 -10.12 -2.97
CA GLU A 96 8.70 -10.76 -3.37
C GLU A 96 9.70 -10.81 -2.20
N LEU A 97 9.87 -9.69 -1.48
CA LEU A 97 10.73 -9.64 -0.29
C LEU A 97 10.28 -10.60 0.81
N LEU A 98 8.97 -10.75 1.01
CA LEU A 98 8.41 -11.71 1.97
C LEU A 98 8.66 -13.15 1.55
N LEU A 99 8.54 -13.47 0.25
CA LEU A 99 8.85 -14.79 -0.29
C LEU A 99 10.34 -15.12 -0.14
N GLU A 100 11.23 -14.19 -0.48
CA GLU A 100 12.67 -14.34 -0.31
C GLU A 100 13.05 -14.56 1.15
N ALA A 101 12.38 -13.88 2.06
CA ALA A 101 12.56 -14.07 3.50
C ALA A 101 11.93 -15.38 4.04
N GLY A 102 11.27 -16.17 3.21
CA GLY A 102 10.59 -17.42 3.59
C GLY A 102 9.34 -17.19 4.46
N TYR A 103 8.73 -16.01 4.39
CA TYR A 103 7.52 -15.72 5.15
C TYR A 103 6.30 -16.41 4.51
N PRO A 104 5.50 -17.17 5.30
CA PRO A 104 4.36 -17.90 4.79
C PRO A 104 3.14 -16.98 4.59
N VAL A 105 3.15 -16.13 3.56
CA VAL A 105 2.15 -15.09 3.31
C VAL A 105 0.72 -15.64 3.38
N ASN A 106 0.48 -16.82 2.82
CA ASN A 106 -0.85 -17.43 2.74
C ASN A 106 -1.35 -18.06 4.06
N GLU A 107 -0.52 -18.12 5.10
CA GLU A 107 -0.95 -18.49 6.46
C GLU A 107 -1.52 -17.29 7.24
N ASN A 108 -1.32 -16.07 6.70
CA ASN A 108 -1.84 -14.83 7.27
C ASN A 108 -2.75 -14.15 6.24
N TRP A 109 -4.05 -14.44 6.33
CA TRP A 109 -5.03 -13.91 5.39
C TRP A 109 -5.12 -12.36 5.40
N GLN A 110 -4.81 -11.71 6.53
CA GLN A 110 -4.79 -10.25 6.64
C GLN A 110 -3.69 -9.68 5.73
N VAL A 111 -2.48 -10.23 5.81
CA VAL A 111 -1.36 -9.82 4.95
C VAL A 111 -1.67 -10.12 3.49
N ALA A 112 -2.16 -11.32 3.17
CA ALA A 112 -2.52 -11.70 1.81
C ALA A 112 -3.59 -10.77 1.21
N THR A 113 -4.63 -10.44 2.00
CA THR A 113 -5.72 -9.54 1.55
C THR A 113 -5.23 -8.10 1.40
N ALA A 114 -4.37 -7.60 2.31
CA ALA A 114 -3.78 -6.28 2.19
C ALA A 114 -2.94 -6.11 0.92
N LEU A 115 -2.05 -7.08 0.65
CA LEU A 115 -1.22 -7.09 -0.57
C LEU A 115 -2.07 -7.11 -1.83
N TYR A 116 -3.11 -7.95 -1.85
CA TYR A 116 -4.02 -8.03 -2.98
C TYR A 116 -4.79 -6.72 -3.20
N TYR A 117 -5.29 -6.11 -2.12
CA TYR A 117 -6.01 -4.84 -2.22
C TYR A 117 -5.12 -3.69 -2.70
N GLY A 118 -3.84 -3.66 -2.28
CA GLY A 118 -2.87 -2.70 -2.79
C GLY A 118 -2.64 -2.88 -4.29
N LEU A 119 -2.40 -4.09 -4.77
CA LEU A 119 -2.29 -4.37 -6.20
C LEU A 119 -3.56 -3.97 -6.96
N TYR A 120 -4.74 -4.30 -6.43
CA TYR A 120 -6.02 -3.90 -7.01
C TYR A 120 -6.13 -2.37 -7.15
N SER A 121 -5.70 -1.62 -6.15
CA SER A 121 -5.76 -0.15 -6.14
C SER A 121 -4.81 0.48 -7.15
N ASP A 122 -3.59 -0.02 -7.25
CA ASP A 122 -2.53 0.55 -8.09
C ASP A 122 -2.68 0.19 -9.57
N THR A 123 -3.40 -0.89 -9.89
CA THR A 123 -3.54 -1.42 -11.24
C THR A 123 -4.94 -1.24 -11.82
N SER A 124 -5.60 -0.12 -11.49
CA SER A 124 -6.94 0.21 -12.00
C SER A 124 -7.92 -0.95 -11.88
N SER A 125 -8.10 -1.47 -10.67
CA SER A 125 -8.96 -2.63 -10.38
C SER A 125 -8.52 -3.91 -11.11
N LEU A 126 -7.21 -4.14 -11.19
CA LEU A 126 -6.54 -5.26 -11.88
C LEU A 126 -6.65 -5.25 -13.42
N SER A 127 -7.13 -4.17 -14.02
CA SER A 127 -7.21 -4.04 -15.47
C SER A 127 -5.85 -3.74 -16.11
N GLU A 128 -4.92 -3.19 -15.35
CA GLU A 128 -3.59 -2.75 -15.80
C GLU A 128 -2.46 -3.61 -15.23
N ILE A 129 -2.65 -4.94 -15.19
CA ILE A 129 -1.62 -5.88 -14.78
C ILE A 129 -0.74 -6.25 -15.97
N TYR A 130 0.35 -5.53 -16.16
CA TYR A 130 1.26 -5.74 -17.29
C TYR A 130 2.42 -6.69 -16.97
N TYR A 131 2.89 -6.71 -15.74
CA TYR A 131 4.08 -7.44 -15.34
C TYR A 131 3.78 -8.87 -14.84
N PRO A 132 4.66 -9.85 -15.13
CA PRO A 132 4.45 -11.24 -14.71
C PRO A 132 4.37 -11.43 -13.19
N ALA A 133 5.17 -10.69 -12.41
CA ALA A 133 5.19 -10.79 -10.95
C ALA A 133 3.85 -10.37 -10.33
N ASP A 134 3.22 -9.30 -10.83
CA ASP A 134 1.91 -8.86 -10.37
C ASP A 134 0.84 -9.92 -10.60
N ARG A 135 0.87 -10.58 -11.77
CA ARG A 135 -0.04 -11.71 -12.08
C ARG A 135 0.21 -12.88 -11.15
N GLN A 136 1.48 -13.22 -10.91
CA GLN A 136 1.86 -14.32 -10.04
C GLN A 136 1.40 -14.06 -8.61
N MET A 137 1.60 -12.85 -8.08
CA MET A 137 1.11 -12.45 -6.76
C MET A 137 -0.41 -12.58 -6.68
N ARG A 138 -1.14 -11.95 -7.62
CA ARG A 138 -2.61 -12.02 -7.69
C ARG A 138 -3.13 -13.46 -7.63
N ASP A 139 -2.54 -14.36 -8.42
CA ASP A 139 -3.04 -15.73 -8.61
C ASP A 139 -2.64 -16.66 -7.47
N SER A 140 -1.59 -16.33 -6.70
CA SER A 140 -1.08 -17.14 -5.59
C SER A 140 -1.65 -16.78 -4.22
N LEU A 141 -2.16 -15.56 -4.04
CA LEU A 141 -2.63 -15.08 -2.74
C LEU A 141 -3.98 -15.72 -2.34
N ARG A 142 -4.05 -16.20 -1.10
CA ARG A 142 -5.27 -16.71 -0.46
C ARG A 142 -5.91 -15.60 0.38
N ILE A 143 -6.82 -14.88 -0.25
CA ILE A 143 -7.46 -13.69 0.33
C ILE A 143 -8.78 -14.00 1.02
N ASN A 144 -9.19 -13.15 1.94
CA ASN A 144 -10.57 -13.10 2.43
C ASN A 144 -11.39 -12.25 1.44
N ARG A 145 -12.24 -12.91 0.64
CA ARG A 145 -13.05 -12.23 -0.40
C ARG A 145 -14.10 -11.31 0.17
N GLU A 146 -14.75 -11.67 1.26
CA GLU A 146 -15.76 -10.84 1.91
C GLU A 146 -15.16 -9.51 2.38
N CYS A 147 -14.02 -9.57 3.07
CA CYS A 147 -13.27 -8.39 3.50
C CYS A 147 -12.81 -7.53 2.30
N LEU A 148 -12.34 -8.17 1.22
CA LEU A 148 -11.92 -7.46 0.00
C LEU A 148 -13.11 -6.73 -0.64
N ASP A 149 -14.24 -7.40 -0.80
CA ASP A 149 -15.45 -6.85 -1.43
C ASP A 149 -15.98 -5.65 -0.64
N GLU A 150 -15.98 -5.72 0.69
CA GLU A 150 -16.36 -4.59 1.55
C GLU A 150 -15.41 -3.39 1.37
N MET A 151 -14.09 -3.62 1.30
CA MET A 151 -13.13 -2.55 1.06
C MET A 151 -13.31 -1.91 -0.33
N ILE A 152 -13.56 -2.71 -1.36
CA ILE A 152 -13.79 -2.22 -2.73
C ILE A 152 -15.02 -1.31 -2.80
N HIS A 153 -16.10 -1.70 -2.14
CA HIS A 153 -17.38 -0.98 -2.20
C HIS A 153 -17.49 0.16 -1.18
N ALA A 154 -16.62 0.23 -0.17
CA ALA A 154 -16.70 1.22 0.91
C ALA A 154 -16.60 2.68 0.44
N ASN A 155 -16.03 2.93 -0.74
CA ASN A 155 -15.88 4.29 -1.28
C ASN A 155 -17.14 4.81 -1.99
N LEU A 156 -18.10 3.93 -2.32
CA LEU A 156 -19.36 4.32 -2.93
C LEU A 156 -20.33 4.76 -1.82
N GLN A 157 -20.60 6.05 -1.77
CA GLN A 157 -21.62 6.60 -0.87
C GLN A 157 -22.94 6.75 -1.61
N ARG A 158 -24.04 6.81 -0.86
CA ARG A 158 -25.37 6.99 -1.43
C ARG A 158 -25.48 8.29 -2.25
N GLU A 159 -24.84 9.34 -1.76
CA GLU A 159 -24.78 10.66 -2.39
C GLU A 159 -24.09 10.58 -3.77
N ASP A 160 -23.06 9.77 -3.93
CA ASP A 160 -22.38 9.56 -5.21
C ASP A 160 -23.30 8.92 -6.24
N LEU A 161 -24.16 7.99 -5.80
CA LEU A 161 -25.14 7.33 -6.66
C LEU A 161 -26.28 8.28 -7.04
N GLU A 162 -26.69 9.15 -6.14
CA GLU A 162 -27.69 10.19 -6.40
C GLU A 162 -27.18 11.18 -7.44
N ILE A 163 -25.94 11.69 -7.31
CA ILE A 163 -25.28 12.59 -8.26
C ILE A 163 -25.16 11.91 -9.64
N ALA A 164 -24.70 10.65 -9.66
CA ALA A 164 -24.59 9.89 -10.90
C ALA A 164 -25.96 9.71 -11.57
N GLY A 165 -27.00 9.43 -10.79
CA GLY A 165 -28.38 9.33 -11.27
C GLY A 165 -28.88 10.62 -11.91
N GLU A 166 -28.67 11.77 -11.25
CA GLU A 166 -28.99 13.09 -11.79
C GLU A 166 -28.22 13.40 -13.07
N ALA A 167 -26.93 13.13 -13.12
CA ALA A 167 -26.11 13.34 -14.31
C ALA A 167 -26.61 12.53 -15.52
N LEU A 168 -27.03 11.28 -15.31
CA LEU A 168 -27.59 10.43 -16.36
C LEU A 168 -28.93 10.95 -16.89
N THR A 169 -29.76 11.58 -16.03
CA THR A 169 -31.04 12.15 -16.45
C THR A 169 -30.92 13.45 -17.26
N HIS A 170 -29.79 14.16 -17.12
CA HIS A 170 -29.50 15.42 -17.81
C HIS A 170 -28.48 15.24 -18.96
N TYR A 171 -28.17 14.02 -19.34
CA TYR A 171 -27.26 13.74 -20.45
C TYR A 171 -28.00 13.89 -21.78
N TYR A 172 -27.62 14.88 -22.59
CA TYR A 172 -28.10 15.09 -23.94
C TYR A 172 -27.03 14.68 -24.95
N TYR A 173 -27.43 13.91 -25.95
CA TYR A 173 -26.60 13.60 -27.11
C TYR A 173 -26.52 14.78 -28.05
#